data_4eca61fd47afb208c4d8d8b8d647b55c
#
_entry.id   4eca61fd47afb208c4d8d8b8d647b55c
#
_cell.length_a   1.000
_cell.length_b   1.000
_cell.length_c   1.000
_cell.angle_alpha   90.00
_cell.angle_beta   90.00
_cell.angle_gamma   90.00
#
_symmetry.space_group_name_H-M   'P 1'
#
loop_
_entity.id
_entity.type
_entity.pdbx_description
1 polymer ?
#
loop_
_entity_poly.entity_id
_entity_poly.type
_entity_poly.pdbx_seq_one_letter_code
_entity_poly.pdbx_strand_id
1 'polypeptide(L)'
;MKAIRVNEFGGPEVMKLEEIDCPVPAADELLIKVYASGVNPVDWVIRNGGNNALRPLIKLPITLGWDAAGVVEATGSDVTGLKKGDEVYGMPNFPGDGSYAEYCVAKASQFALKPKSISFNEAAGVPLAGLTAWAALFEYGKLQPGQKILIQGASGGVGSFALQFAKAKGAYVIAMASANNLDYLKQLGADEVIDYQKQTFEDLVHDIDVVLEASPIRDNKERLKSVSVLKHGGTFVTVNVDSPFDDEVLTALANKHAKGELCYNQPKQEWLAEIAKLIDDGKVKVVISKVYPLEQVAEAHRESETWHVRGKLILQIKKEDGQA
;
A
#
# COMPACT_ATOMS: atom_id res chain seq x y z
N MET A 1 14.35 22.93 -5.68
CA MET A 1 13.30 22.04 -6.20
C MET A 1 11.98 22.35 -5.52
N LYS A 2 10.88 22.10 -6.23
CA LYS A 2 9.53 22.23 -5.64
C LYS A 2 9.21 20.98 -4.78
N ALA A 3 8.64 21.19 -3.60
CA ALA A 3 8.18 20.14 -2.69
C ALA A 3 6.95 20.58 -1.91
N ILE A 4 6.08 19.64 -1.56
CA ILE A 4 4.99 19.86 -0.61
C ILE A 4 5.56 19.69 0.80
N ARG A 5 5.54 20.77 1.58
CA ARG A 5 6.06 20.79 2.94
C ARG A 5 4.93 20.86 3.97
N VAL A 6 5.10 20.15 5.05
CA VAL A 6 4.29 20.23 6.27
C VAL A 6 5.16 20.82 7.37
N ASN A 7 4.88 22.07 7.73
CA ASN A 7 5.62 22.82 8.77
C ASN A 7 5.01 22.65 10.16
N GLU A 8 3.72 22.32 10.22
CA GLU A 8 2.95 22.06 11.43
C GLU A 8 1.94 20.93 11.18
N PHE A 9 1.54 20.22 12.21
CA PHE A 9 0.52 19.18 12.09
C PHE A 9 -0.87 19.79 11.96
N GLY A 10 -1.70 19.19 11.13
CA GLY A 10 -3.07 19.70 10.91
C GLY A 10 -3.81 19.02 9.76
N GLY A 11 -4.88 19.65 9.32
CA GLY A 11 -5.67 19.23 8.16
C GLY A 11 -4.93 19.38 6.84
N PRO A 12 -5.59 19.08 5.69
CA PRO A 12 -4.96 19.18 4.37
C PRO A 12 -4.40 20.57 4.02
N GLU A 13 -4.87 21.63 4.66
CA GLU A 13 -4.46 23.02 4.46
C GLU A 13 -3.03 23.34 4.93
N VAL A 14 -2.43 22.50 5.78
CA VAL A 14 -1.05 22.70 6.26
C VAL A 14 0.00 22.30 5.22
N MET A 15 -0.38 21.59 4.18
CA MET A 15 0.51 21.21 3.07
C MET A 15 0.75 22.41 2.15
N LYS A 16 1.99 22.86 2.05
CA LYS A 16 2.38 24.04 1.25
C LYS A 16 3.38 23.63 0.17
N LEU A 17 3.19 24.16 -1.04
CA LEU A 17 4.21 24.06 -2.09
C LEU A 17 5.31 25.09 -1.79
N GLU A 18 6.53 24.60 -1.61
CA GLU A 18 7.70 25.41 -1.29
C GLU A 18 8.87 25.10 -2.23
N GLU A 19 9.79 26.03 -2.40
CA GLU A 19 11.10 25.78 -3.00
C GLU A 19 12.11 25.46 -1.93
N ILE A 20 12.74 24.31 -2.05
CA ILE A 20 13.78 23.82 -1.13
C ILE A 20 15.02 23.37 -1.89
N ASP A 21 16.14 23.20 -1.21
CA ASP A 21 17.35 22.64 -1.81
C ASP A 21 17.09 21.20 -2.28
N CYS A 22 17.73 20.82 -3.40
CA CYS A 22 17.69 19.44 -3.86
C CYS A 22 18.55 18.58 -2.93
N PRO A 23 18.04 17.43 -2.43
CA PRO A 23 18.81 16.59 -1.53
C PRO A 23 19.98 15.93 -2.25
N VAL A 24 21.02 15.58 -1.48
CA VAL A 24 22.19 14.85 -1.97
C VAL A 24 22.11 13.41 -1.43
N PRO A 25 22.24 12.38 -2.28
CA PRO A 25 22.15 11.01 -1.84
C PRO A 25 23.38 10.62 -0.98
N ALA A 26 23.15 9.88 0.09
CA ALA A 26 24.21 9.22 0.85
C ALA A 26 24.84 8.06 0.06
N ALA A 27 25.88 7.42 0.61
CA ALA A 27 26.64 6.40 -0.11
C ALA A 27 25.80 5.23 -0.63
N ASP A 28 24.77 4.82 0.13
CA ASP A 28 23.86 3.71 -0.20
C ASP A 28 22.51 4.15 -0.82
N GLU A 29 22.38 5.45 -1.18
CA GLU A 29 21.13 6.05 -1.63
C GLU A 29 21.12 6.40 -3.12
N LEU A 30 19.92 6.52 -3.65
CA LEU A 30 19.56 7.07 -4.95
C LEU A 30 19.02 8.48 -4.79
N LEU A 31 19.38 9.39 -5.69
CA LEU A 31 18.59 10.58 -5.97
C LEU A 31 17.65 10.25 -7.13
N ILE A 32 16.36 10.36 -6.89
CA ILE A 32 15.32 10.01 -7.85
C ILE A 32 14.60 11.28 -8.28
N LYS A 33 14.57 11.54 -9.59
CA LYS A 33 13.70 12.52 -10.21
C LYS A 33 12.30 11.92 -10.27
N VAL A 34 11.39 12.44 -9.44
CA VAL A 34 10.05 11.88 -9.25
C VAL A 34 9.14 12.31 -10.41
N TYR A 35 8.43 11.35 -10.99
CA TYR A 35 7.39 11.57 -11.98
C TYR A 35 6.00 11.49 -11.36
N ALA A 36 5.82 10.53 -10.44
CA ALA A 36 4.56 10.34 -9.75
C ALA A 36 4.77 9.80 -8.34
N SER A 37 3.83 10.08 -7.45
CA SER A 37 3.76 9.58 -6.08
C SER A 37 2.36 9.07 -5.76
N GLY A 38 2.26 7.93 -5.08
CA GLY A 38 1.00 7.39 -4.59
C GLY A 38 0.56 8.06 -3.29
N VAL A 39 -0.75 8.20 -3.11
CA VAL A 39 -1.34 8.68 -1.85
C VAL A 39 -1.81 7.50 -1.01
N ASN A 40 -1.44 7.50 0.26
CA ASN A 40 -1.73 6.44 1.21
C ASN A 40 -2.31 6.99 2.52
N PRO A 41 -3.10 6.20 3.27
CA PRO A 41 -3.61 6.63 4.57
C PRO A 41 -2.52 7.08 5.55
N VAL A 42 -1.33 6.46 5.53
CA VAL A 42 -0.22 6.83 6.40
C VAL A 42 0.24 8.28 6.17
N ASP A 43 0.10 8.82 4.95
CA ASP A 43 0.50 10.19 4.63
C ASP A 43 -0.30 11.20 5.45
N TRP A 44 -1.64 11.08 5.49
CA TRP A 44 -2.46 11.99 6.28
C TRP A 44 -2.45 11.65 7.79
N VAL A 45 -2.18 10.39 8.17
CA VAL A 45 -1.89 10.07 9.58
C VAL A 45 -0.66 10.84 10.05
N ILE A 46 0.45 10.83 9.29
CA ILE A 46 1.66 11.60 9.61
C ILE A 46 1.37 13.10 9.58
N ARG A 47 0.66 13.61 8.57
CA ARG A 47 0.27 15.02 8.47
C ARG A 47 -0.50 15.48 9.72
N ASN A 48 -1.40 14.66 10.24
CA ASN A 48 -2.17 14.95 11.46
C ASN A 48 -1.37 14.79 12.76
N GLY A 49 -0.10 14.40 12.68
CA GLY A 49 0.78 14.24 13.84
C GLY A 49 1.09 12.81 14.23
N GLY A 50 0.63 11.84 13.45
CA GLY A 50 0.87 10.43 13.71
C GLY A 50 0.10 9.89 14.93
N ASN A 51 0.32 8.60 15.20
CA ASN A 51 -0.11 7.97 16.44
C ASN A 51 1.01 8.02 17.49
N ASN A 52 0.78 7.48 18.68
CA ASN A 52 1.74 7.48 19.79
C ASN A 52 3.10 6.84 19.43
N ALA A 53 3.13 5.87 18.53
CA ALA A 53 4.36 5.20 18.10
C ALA A 53 5.12 6.02 17.04
N LEU A 54 4.42 6.68 16.13
CA LEU A 54 5.00 7.42 15.01
C LEU A 54 5.40 8.86 15.42
N ARG A 55 4.61 9.50 16.28
CA ARG A 55 4.81 10.91 16.68
C ARG A 55 6.24 11.25 17.07
N PRO A 56 6.94 10.45 17.89
CA PRO A 56 8.33 10.77 18.30
C PRO A 56 9.33 10.69 17.14
N LEU A 57 9.00 10.01 16.05
CA LEU A 57 9.88 9.79 14.90
C LEU A 57 9.72 10.89 13.83
N ILE A 58 8.62 11.65 13.86
CA ILE A 58 8.32 12.70 12.88
C ILE A 58 9.04 13.98 13.26
N LYS A 59 9.84 14.50 12.34
CA LYS A 59 10.53 15.79 12.47
C LYS A 59 9.95 16.76 11.45
N LEU A 60 9.48 17.92 11.92
CA LEU A 60 9.01 19.00 11.07
C LEU A 60 10.15 20.01 10.79
N PRO A 61 10.16 20.65 9.62
CA PRO A 61 9.26 20.43 8.50
C PRO A 61 9.54 19.12 7.75
N ILE A 62 8.48 18.48 7.19
CA ILE A 62 8.58 17.20 6.48
C ILE A 62 7.90 17.26 5.11
N THR A 63 8.44 16.54 4.12
CA THR A 63 7.78 16.21 2.86
C THR A 63 7.14 14.82 3.00
N LEU A 64 5.85 14.70 2.68
CA LEU A 64 5.13 13.43 2.74
C LEU A 64 5.32 12.59 1.46
N GLY A 65 4.70 11.40 1.46
CA GLY A 65 4.64 10.50 0.31
C GLY A 65 5.70 9.39 0.37
N TRP A 66 5.22 8.15 0.53
CA TRP A 66 6.10 6.97 0.62
C TRP A 66 5.81 5.94 -0.48
N ASP A 67 5.36 6.45 -1.62
CA ASP A 67 5.35 5.77 -2.92
C ASP A 67 6.02 6.68 -3.93
N ALA A 68 7.04 6.21 -4.63
CA ALA A 68 7.69 6.97 -5.69
C ALA A 68 7.85 6.14 -6.95
N ALA A 69 7.64 6.76 -8.11
CA ALA A 69 8.07 6.27 -9.41
C ALA A 69 8.76 7.41 -10.17
N GLY A 70 9.91 7.11 -10.76
CA GLY A 70 10.71 8.13 -11.42
C GLY A 70 11.98 7.55 -12.04
N VAL A 71 12.93 8.45 -12.31
CA VAL A 71 14.19 8.13 -12.96
C VAL A 71 15.35 8.43 -12.01
N VAL A 72 16.30 7.53 -11.91
CA VAL A 72 17.54 7.74 -11.14
C VAL A 72 18.33 8.89 -11.73
N GLU A 73 18.50 9.98 -10.99
CA GLU A 73 19.31 11.14 -11.39
C GLU A 73 20.76 11.00 -10.97
N ALA A 74 21.00 10.46 -9.77
CA ALA A 74 22.35 10.17 -9.25
C ALA A 74 22.32 8.99 -8.29
N THR A 75 23.48 8.37 -8.07
CA THR A 75 23.67 7.26 -7.14
C THR A 75 24.78 7.60 -6.15
N GLY A 76 24.65 7.13 -4.91
CA GLY A 76 25.75 7.12 -3.96
C GLY A 76 26.85 6.12 -4.38
N SER A 77 28.02 6.22 -3.73
CA SER A 77 29.22 5.45 -4.09
C SER A 77 29.09 3.93 -3.93
N ASP A 78 28.23 3.49 -3.02
CA ASP A 78 28.08 2.08 -2.63
C ASP A 78 26.90 1.40 -3.35
N VAL A 79 26.15 2.17 -4.15
CA VAL A 79 25.00 1.65 -4.91
C VAL A 79 25.49 0.72 -6.02
N THR A 80 24.90 -0.46 -6.07
CA THR A 80 25.11 -1.46 -7.12
C THR A 80 23.76 -1.87 -7.72
N GLY A 81 23.76 -2.27 -8.99
CA GLY A 81 22.58 -2.81 -9.68
C GLY A 81 21.59 -1.78 -10.23
N LEU A 82 21.62 -0.53 -9.74
CA LEU A 82 20.87 0.60 -10.28
C LEU A 82 21.82 1.73 -10.67
N LYS A 83 21.51 2.47 -11.73
CA LYS A 83 22.35 3.53 -12.28
C LYS A 83 21.54 4.71 -12.78
N LYS A 84 22.20 5.85 -12.99
CA LYS A 84 21.59 7.04 -13.61
C LYS A 84 20.88 6.67 -14.92
N GLY A 85 19.65 7.14 -15.05
CA GLY A 85 18.77 6.92 -16.19
C GLY A 85 17.85 5.71 -16.06
N ASP A 86 18.02 4.84 -15.04
CA ASP A 86 17.12 3.73 -14.80
C ASP A 86 15.74 4.25 -14.34
N GLU A 87 14.69 3.71 -14.93
CA GLU A 87 13.30 3.92 -14.46
C GLU A 87 13.04 3.02 -13.26
N VAL A 88 12.69 3.60 -12.13
CA VAL A 88 12.56 2.91 -10.84
C VAL A 88 11.26 3.23 -10.13
N TYR A 89 10.87 2.35 -9.23
CA TYR A 89 9.76 2.56 -8.32
C TYR A 89 10.06 1.93 -6.95
N GLY A 90 9.52 2.50 -5.89
CA GLY A 90 9.79 2.02 -4.54
C GLY A 90 9.29 2.95 -3.45
N MET A 91 9.73 2.68 -2.24
CA MET A 91 9.38 3.47 -1.06
C MET A 91 10.56 4.31 -0.61
N PRO A 92 10.44 5.66 -0.54
CA PRO A 92 11.40 6.50 0.16
C PRO A 92 11.55 6.14 1.65
N ASN A 93 12.61 6.64 2.28
CA ASN A 93 12.93 6.36 3.68
C ASN A 93 11.80 6.81 4.63
N PHE A 94 11.07 5.86 5.21
CA PHE A 94 10.00 6.14 6.17
C PHE A 94 10.54 6.18 7.62
N PRO A 95 10.16 7.15 8.43
CA PRO A 95 9.29 8.31 8.21
C PRO A 95 10.05 9.62 7.88
N GLY A 96 11.12 9.57 7.07
CA GLY A 96 11.85 10.73 6.58
C GLY A 96 11.13 11.48 5.46
N ASP A 97 11.82 12.45 4.82
CA ASP A 97 11.28 13.18 3.68
C ASP A 97 10.92 12.21 2.53
N GLY A 98 9.72 12.37 2.01
CA GLY A 98 9.11 11.50 1.00
C GLY A 98 9.15 12.08 -0.42
N SER A 99 8.22 11.62 -1.24
CA SER A 99 8.18 11.83 -2.70
C SER A 99 7.19 12.87 -3.19
N TYR A 100 6.52 13.64 -2.32
CA TYR A 100 5.69 14.77 -2.76
C TYR A 100 6.57 15.96 -3.15
N ALA A 101 7.51 15.72 -4.06
CA ALA A 101 8.53 16.67 -4.50
C ALA A 101 9.09 16.29 -5.88
N GLU A 102 9.78 17.22 -6.54
CA GLU A 102 10.44 16.95 -7.83
C GLU A 102 11.58 15.93 -7.72
N TYR A 103 12.20 15.83 -6.54
CA TYR A 103 13.25 14.84 -6.25
C TYR A 103 13.08 14.30 -4.84
N CYS A 104 13.46 13.03 -4.65
CA CYS A 104 13.60 12.42 -3.33
C CYS A 104 14.87 11.57 -3.26
N VAL A 105 15.34 11.33 -2.05
CA VAL A 105 16.41 10.36 -1.77
C VAL A 105 15.85 9.14 -1.09
N ALA A 106 16.43 7.98 -1.41
CA ALA A 106 16.02 6.71 -0.82
C ALA A 106 17.15 5.68 -0.91
N LYS A 107 17.17 4.73 0.03
CA LYS A 107 18.10 3.60 -0.08
C LYS A 107 17.84 2.80 -1.34
N ALA A 108 18.91 2.44 -2.05
CA ALA A 108 18.81 1.66 -3.28
C ALA A 108 18.12 0.31 -3.07
N SER A 109 18.28 -0.31 -1.88
CA SER A 109 17.61 -1.56 -1.49
C SER A 109 16.08 -1.48 -1.36
N GLN A 110 15.51 -0.28 -1.37
CA GLN A 110 14.06 -0.02 -1.27
C GLN A 110 13.41 0.23 -2.64
N PHE A 111 14.20 0.21 -3.72
CA PHE A 111 13.76 0.46 -5.08
C PHE A 111 14.11 -0.68 -6.02
N ALA A 112 13.25 -0.91 -7.02
CA ALA A 112 13.48 -1.83 -8.13
C ALA A 112 13.24 -1.12 -9.46
N LEU A 113 13.65 -1.76 -10.56
CA LEU A 113 13.29 -1.30 -11.90
C LEU A 113 11.76 -1.30 -12.04
N LYS A 114 11.23 -0.21 -12.58
CA LYS A 114 9.80 -0.06 -12.87
C LYS A 114 9.34 -1.14 -13.86
N PRO A 115 8.13 -1.73 -13.69
CA PRO A 115 7.55 -2.57 -14.72
C PRO A 115 7.52 -1.83 -16.07
N LYS A 116 7.90 -2.51 -17.16
CA LYS A 116 8.00 -1.89 -18.48
C LYS A 116 6.65 -1.62 -19.14
N SER A 117 5.64 -2.41 -18.76
CA SER A 117 4.31 -2.39 -19.36
C SER A 117 3.40 -1.28 -18.84
N ILE A 118 3.81 -0.52 -17.81
CA ILE A 118 2.98 0.50 -17.16
C ILE A 118 3.68 1.86 -17.08
N SER A 119 2.87 2.92 -17.00
CA SER A 119 3.29 4.31 -16.82
C SER A 119 3.90 4.58 -15.45
N PHE A 120 4.56 5.73 -15.25
CA PHE A 120 5.00 6.18 -13.93
C PHE A 120 3.83 6.42 -12.97
N ASN A 121 2.69 6.92 -13.46
CA ASN A 121 1.48 7.08 -12.64
C ASN A 121 1.01 5.73 -12.08
N GLU A 122 0.95 4.69 -12.90
CA GLU A 122 0.60 3.35 -12.44
C GLU A 122 1.66 2.78 -11.51
N ALA A 123 2.93 2.92 -11.86
CA ALA A 123 4.04 2.42 -11.04
C ALA A 123 4.07 3.05 -9.64
N ALA A 124 3.76 4.35 -9.51
CA ALA A 124 3.65 5.03 -8.22
C ALA A 124 2.49 4.51 -7.34
N GLY A 125 1.49 3.85 -7.94
CA GLY A 125 0.40 3.23 -7.18
C GLY A 125 0.77 1.91 -6.49
N VAL A 126 1.96 1.36 -6.73
CA VAL A 126 2.30 -0.01 -6.33
C VAL A 126 3.04 -0.12 -5.00
N PRO A 127 4.11 0.63 -4.67
CA PRO A 127 5.09 0.21 -3.67
C PRO A 127 4.49 -0.07 -2.30
N LEU A 128 3.91 0.90 -1.61
CA LEU A 128 3.43 0.72 -0.25
C LEU A 128 2.27 -0.29 -0.20
N ALA A 129 1.27 -0.13 -1.05
CA ALA A 129 0.10 -1.00 -1.05
C ALA A 129 0.43 -2.42 -1.52
N GLY A 130 1.24 -2.56 -2.59
CA GLY A 130 1.68 -3.85 -3.12
C GLY A 130 2.60 -4.60 -2.16
N LEU A 131 3.59 -3.92 -1.56
CA LEU A 131 4.47 -4.52 -0.56
C LEU A 131 3.71 -4.95 0.70
N THR A 132 2.73 -4.14 1.15
CA THR A 132 1.86 -4.52 2.28
C THR A 132 1.04 -5.76 1.93
N ALA A 133 0.42 -5.80 0.75
CA ALA A 133 -0.33 -6.97 0.29
C ALA A 133 0.54 -8.22 0.18
N TRP A 134 1.75 -8.06 -0.39
CA TRP A 134 2.71 -9.16 -0.50
C TRP A 134 3.13 -9.72 0.85
N ALA A 135 3.52 -8.84 1.77
CA ALA A 135 3.88 -9.22 3.13
C ALA A 135 2.72 -9.91 3.84
N ALA A 136 1.52 -9.32 3.79
CA ALA A 136 0.34 -9.87 4.45
C ALA A 136 0.00 -11.28 3.97
N LEU A 137 0.11 -11.54 2.66
CA LEU A 137 -0.20 -12.85 2.10
C LEU A 137 0.90 -13.88 2.36
N PHE A 138 2.16 -13.53 2.09
CA PHE A 138 3.23 -14.54 1.95
C PHE A 138 4.19 -14.57 3.14
N GLU A 139 4.42 -13.42 3.80
CA GLU A 139 5.29 -13.37 4.97
C GLU A 139 4.53 -13.67 6.27
N TYR A 140 3.37 -13.04 6.47
CA TYR A 140 2.56 -13.22 7.68
C TYR A 140 1.52 -14.32 7.52
N GLY A 141 0.71 -14.26 6.46
CA GLY A 141 -0.36 -15.22 6.20
C GLY A 141 0.11 -16.60 5.75
N LYS A 142 1.36 -16.70 5.23
CA LYS A 142 1.97 -17.94 4.69
C LYS A 142 1.05 -18.67 3.72
N LEU A 143 0.26 -17.90 2.93
CA LEU A 143 -0.73 -18.40 1.98
C LEU A 143 -0.09 -19.33 0.95
N GLN A 144 -0.67 -20.52 0.76
CA GLN A 144 -0.20 -21.54 -0.17
C GLN A 144 -1.19 -21.72 -1.35
N PRO A 145 -0.74 -22.24 -2.50
CA PRO A 145 -1.64 -22.63 -3.60
C PRO A 145 -2.74 -23.58 -3.13
N GLY A 146 -3.97 -23.37 -3.62
CA GLY A 146 -5.15 -24.15 -3.25
C GLY A 146 -5.82 -23.77 -1.93
N GLN A 147 -5.20 -22.93 -1.12
CA GLN A 147 -5.83 -22.43 0.10
C GLN A 147 -6.88 -21.37 -0.17
N LYS A 148 -7.81 -21.19 0.78
CA LYS A 148 -8.87 -20.18 0.76
C LYS A 148 -8.45 -18.94 1.54
N ILE A 149 -8.63 -17.77 0.95
CA ILE A 149 -8.45 -16.49 1.62
C ILE A 149 -9.72 -15.64 1.56
N LEU A 150 -10.08 -15.04 2.69
CA LEU A 150 -11.09 -13.98 2.79
C LEU A 150 -10.38 -12.63 2.89
N ILE A 151 -10.68 -11.72 1.97
CA ILE A 151 -10.09 -10.37 1.92
C ILE A 151 -11.17 -9.34 2.25
N GLN A 152 -11.06 -8.69 3.38
CA GLN A 152 -11.88 -7.55 3.79
C GLN A 152 -11.27 -6.25 3.29
N GLY A 153 -12.10 -5.36 2.70
CA GLY A 153 -11.60 -4.15 2.05
C GLY A 153 -10.93 -4.43 0.69
N ALA A 154 -11.40 -5.46 -0.02
CA ALA A 154 -10.80 -5.96 -1.25
C ALA A 154 -10.76 -4.93 -2.40
N SER A 155 -11.60 -3.88 -2.40
CA SER A 155 -11.62 -2.85 -3.44
C SER A 155 -10.60 -1.72 -3.23
N GLY A 156 -9.98 -1.62 -2.06
CA GLY A 156 -8.97 -0.61 -1.74
C GLY A 156 -7.59 -0.93 -2.31
N GLY A 157 -6.61 -0.06 -2.03
CA GLY A 157 -5.25 -0.21 -2.54
C GLY A 157 -4.61 -1.56 -2.19
N VAL A 158 -4.51 -1.90 -0.89
CA VAL A 158 -3.93 -3.17 -0.43
C VAL A 158 -4.77 -4.36 -0.88
N GLY A 159 -6.09 -4.28 -0.70
CA GLY A 159 -7.00 -5.41 -0.99
C GLY A 159 -7.01 -5.80 -2.47
N SER A 160 -6.94 -4.83 -3.39
CA SER A 160 -6.94 -5.12 -4.84
C SER A 160 -5.64 -5.79 -5.31
N PHE A 161 -4.49 -5.45 -4.72
CA PHE A 161 -3.25 -6.18 -4.96
C PHE A 161 -3.27 -7.57 -4.31
N ALA A 162 -3.73 -7.68 -3.06
CA ALA A 162 -3.81 -8.94 -2.35
C ALA A 162 -4.66 -9.97 -3.10
N LEU A 163 -5.82 -9.57 -3.62
CA LEU A 163 -6.69 -10.41 -4.45
C LEU A 163 -5.90 -10.99 -5.64
N GLN A 164 -5.27 -10.10 -6.42
CA GLN A 164 -4.57 -10.49 -7.64
C GLN A 164 -3.32 -11.34 -7.36
N PHE A 165 -2.55 -11.01 -6.32
CA PHE A 165 -1.40 -11.81 -5.92
C PHE A 165 -1.82 -13.20 -5.45
N ALA A 166 -2.87 -13.32 -4.64
CA ALA A 166 -3.40 -14.60 -4.21
C ALA A 166 -3.87 -15.45 -5.41
N LYS A 167 -4.59 -14.85 -6.37
CA LYS A 167 -4.98 -15.52 -7.62
C LYS A 167 -3.78 -15.95 -8.45
N ALA A 168 -2.78 -15.08 -8.63
CA ALA A 168 -1.57 -15.40 -9.40
C ALA A 168 -0.76 -16.55 -8.79
N LYS A 169 -0.89 -16.79 -7.47
CA LYS A 169 -0.27 -17.89 -6.74
C LYS A 169 -1.20 -19.11 -6.54
N GLY A 170 -2.39 -19.13 -7.17
CA GLY A 170 -3.28 -20.29 -7.19
C GLY A 170 -4.17 -20.46 -5.96
N ALA A 171 -4.42 -19.42 -5.18
CA ALA A 171 -5.36 -19.46 -4.06
C ALA A 171 -6.82 -19.27 -4.53
N TYR A 172 -7.76 -19.72 -3.71
CA TYR A 172 -9.19 -19.43 -3.83
C TYR A 172 -9.51 -18.15 -3.06
N VAL A 173 -10.01 -17.13 -3.74
CA VAL A 173 -10.16 -15.78 -3.18
C VAL A 173 -11.64 -15.42 -3.02
N ILE A 174 -12.03 -15.15 -1.78
CA ILE A 174 -13.32 -14.58 -1.38
C ILE A 174 -13.09 -13.12 -1.04
N ALA A 175 -13.72 -12.20 -1.78
CA ALA A 175 -13.47 -10.77 -1.67
C ALA A 175 -14.68 -10.03 -1.12
N MET A 176 -14.50 -9.20 -0.08
CA MET A 176 -15.56 -8.40 0.52
C MET A 176 -15.44 -6.93 0.14
N ALA A 177 -16.53 -6.35 -0.34
CA ALA A 177 -16.66 -4.91 -0.61
C ALA A 177 -18.13 -4.47 -0.59
N SER A 178 -18.40 -3.17 -0.80
CA SER A 178 -19.76 -2.66 -1.03
C SER A 178 -20.25 -3.04 -2.43
N ALA A 179 -21.58 -3.03 -2.63
CA ALA A 179 -22.28 -3.43 -3.85
C ALA A 179 -21.65 -2.87 -5.14
N ASN A 180 -21.25 -1.60 -5.13
CA ASN A 180 -20.69 -0.89 -6.30
C ASN A 180 -19.32 -1.44 -6.74
N ASN A 181 -18.68 -2.29 -5.96
CA ASN A 181 -17.37 -2.84 -6.23
C ASN A 181 -17.36 -4.35 -6.58
N LEU A 182 -18.49 -5.05 -6.52
CA LEU A 182 -18.54 -6.50 -6.70
C LEU A 182 -18.10 -6.93 -8.10
N ASP A 183 -18.62 -6.27 -9.15
CA ASP A 183 -18.24 -6.59 -10.53
C ASP A 183 -16.77 -6.29 -10.81
N TYR A 184 -16.27 -5.21 -10.23
CA TYR A 184 -14.84 -4.88 -10.29
C TYR A 184 -13.98 -5.99 -9.66
N LEU A 185 -14.35 -6.52 -8.48
CA LEU A 185 -13.61 -7.60 -7.82
C LEU A 185 -13.65 -8.91 -8.64
N LYS A 186 -14.79 -9.24 -9.27
CA LYS A 186 -14.89 -10.37 -10.21
C LYS A 186 -13.95 -10.19 -11.40
N GLN A 187 -13.87 -8.98 -11.97
CA GLN A 187 -12.94 -8.67 -13.06
C GLN A 187 -11.47 -8.79 -12.67
N LEU A 188 -11.13 -8.56 -11.38
CA LEU A 188 -9.80 -8.80 -10.83
C LEU A 188 -9.51 -10.28 -10.55
N GLY A 189 -10.52 -11.16 -10.70
CA GLY A 189 -10.36 -12.60 -10.57
C GLY A 189 -10.81 -13.19 -9.23
N ALA A 190 -11.60 -12.48 -8.41
CA ALA A 190 -12.21 -13.08 -7.23
C ALA A 190 -13.10 -14.28 -7.61
N ASP A 191 -12.95 -15.39 -6.88
CA ASP A 191 -13.79 -16.59 -7.07
C ASP A 191 -15.19 -16.35 -6.50
N GLU A 192 -15.25 -15.69 -5.34
CA GLU A 192 -16.50 -15.25 -4.70
C GLU A 192 -16.42 -13.78 -4.29
N VAL A 193 -17.57 -13.11 -4.28
CA VAL A 193 -17.69 -11.73 -3.79
C VAL A 193 -18.83 -11.61 -2.81
N ILE A 194 -18.62 -10.86 -1.73
CA ILE A 194 -19.60 -10.65 -0.65
C ILE A 194 -19.86 -9.16 -0.49
N ASP A 195 -21.13 -8.76 -0.55
CA ASP A 195 -21.58 -7.41 -0.20
C ASP A 195 -21.77 -7.32 1.32
N TYR A 196 -20.77 -6.76 2.01
CA TYR A 196 -20.78 -6.66 3.47
C TYR A 196 -21.93 -5.79 4.02
N GLN A 197 -22.59 -4.98 3.17
CA GLN A 197 -23.73 -4.15 3.58
C GLN A 197 -25.06 -4.94 3.61
N LYS A 198 -25.13 -6.08 2.89
CA LYS A 198 -26.35 -6.88 2.73
C LYS A 198 -26.22 -8.31 3.21
N GLN A 199 -25.01 -8.79 3.38
CA GLN A 199 -24.73 -10.18 3.67
C GLN A 199 -23.89 -10.32 4.92
N THR A 200 -24.26 -11.26 5.76
CA THR A 200 -23.51 -11.69 6.95
C THR A 200 -22.49 -12.74 6.49
N PHE A 201 -21.23 -12.34 6.33
CA PHE A 201 -20.22 -13.22 5.72
C PHE A 201 -19.96 -14.47 6.56
N GLU A 202 -20.09 -14.40 7.89
CA GLU A 202 -19.91 -15.53 8.79
C GLU A 202 -20.94 -16.64 8.62
N ASP A 203 -22.07 -16.36 7.96
CA ASP A 203 -23.07 -17.36 7.59
C ASP A 203 -22.78 -18.01 6.22
N LEU A 204 -21.92 -17.39 5.41
CA LEU A 204 -21.67 -17.78 4.03
C LEU A 204 -20.36 -18.53 3.82
N VAL A 205 -19.36 -18.26 4.64
CA VAL A 205 -18.01 -18.79 4.44
C VAL A 205 -17.48 -19.51 5.67
N HIS A 206 -16.79 -20.63 5.44
CA HIS A 206 -16.22 -21.47 6.49
C HIS A 206 -14.89 -22.06 6.04
N ASP A 207 -14.11 -22.53 6.99
CA ASP A 207 -12.83 -23.21 6.75
C ASP A 207 -11.84 -22.35 5.95
N ILE A 208 -11.74 -21.08 6.32
CA ILE A 208 -10.84 -20.11 5.72
C ILE A 208 -9.42 -20.32 6.26
N ASP A 209 -8.46 -20.47 5.36
CA ASP A 209 -7.03 -20.62 5.72
C ASP A 209 -6.43 -19.32 6.21
N VAL A 210 -6.72 -18.21 5.49
CA VAL A 210 -6.21 -16.87 5.80
C VAL A 210 -7.34 -15.86 5.73
N VAL A 211 -7.50 -15.02 6.76
CA VAL A 211 -8.30 -13.80 6.68
C VAL A 211 -7.35 -12.61 6.61
N LEU A 212 -7.52 -11.74 5.63
CA LEU A 212 -6.83 -10.46 5.50
C LEU A 212 -7.79 -9.31 5.79
N GLU A 213 -7.54 -8.59 6.89
CA GLU A 213 -8.21 -7.33 7.21
C GLU A 213 -7.42 -6.16 6.60
N ALA A 214 -7.87 -5.70 5.42
CA ALA A 214 -7.35 -4.51 4.73
C ALA A 214 -8.39 -3.38 4.66
N SER A 215 -9.43 -3.46 5.47
CA SER A 215 -10.47 -2.44 5.66
C SER A 215 -10.12 -1.52 6.83
N PRO A 216 -10.74 -0.32 6.94
CA PRO A 216 -10.52 0.58 8.07
C PRO A 216 -11.22 0.14 9.37
N ILE A 217 -11.78 -1.06 9.40
CA ILE A 217 -12.45 -1.62 10.59
C ILE A 217 -11.42 -1.85 11.68
N ARG A 218 -11.75 -1.38 12.89
CA ARG A 218 -10.95 -1.56 14.12
C ARG A 218 -11.81 -2.07 15.27
N ASP A 219 -13.00 -2.62 14.95
CA ASP A 219 -13.93 -3.15 15.92
C ASP A 219 -13.64 -4.63 16.19
N ASN A 220 -13.29 -4.95 17.44
CA ASN A 220 -12.99 -6.31 17.85
C ASN A 220 -14.18 -7.27 17.74
N LYS A 221 -15.43 -6.79 17.80
CA LYS A 221 -16.62 -7.63 17.53
C LYS A 221 -16.64 -8.12 16.08
N GLU A 222 -16.29 -7.26 15.13
CA GLU A 222 -16.18 -7.65 13.72
C GLU A 222 -14.96 -8.60 13.51
N ARG A 223 -13.89 -8.42 14.26
CA ARG A 223 -12.75 -9.34 14.25
C ARG A 223 -13.08 -10.73 14.77
N LEU A 224 -13.93 -10.83 15.79
CA LEU A 224 -14.43 -12.13 16.30
C LEU A 224 -15.20 -12.91 15.23
N LYS A 225 -16.00 -12.24 14.40
CA LYS A 225 -16.65 -12.86 13.24
C LYS A 225 -15.62 -13.40 12.25
N SER A 226 -14.53 -12.63 11.99
CA SER A 226 -13.43 -13.09 11.15
C SER A 226 -12.72 -14.32 11.73
N VAL A 227 -12.53 -14.37 13.05
CA VAL A 227 -11.99 -15.56 13.72
C VAL A 227 -12.95 -16.75 13.59
N SER A 228 -14.27 -16.52 13.64
CA SER A 228 -15.26 -17.61 13.58
C SER A 228 -15.19 -18.41 12.28
N VAL A 229 -14.87 -17.77 11.16
CA VAL A 229 -14.78 -18.42 9.82
C VAL A 229 -13.43 -19.07 9.54
N LEU A 230 -12.39 -18.79 10.35
CA LEU A 230 -11.10 -19.46 10.19
C LEU A 230 -11.21 -20.95 10.45
N LYS A 231 -10.51 -21.75 9.69
CA LYS A 231 -10.28 -23.15 10.01
C LYS A 231 -9.36 -23.27 11.24
N HIS A 232 -9.33 -24.44 11.85
CA HIS A 232 -8.36 -24.77 12.89
C HIS A 232 -6.92 -24.61 12.36
N GLY A 233 -6.10 -23.83 13.05
CA GLY A 233 -4.73 -23.51 12.64
C GLY A 233 -4.60 -22.46 11.53
N GLY A 234 -5.70 -21.78 11.15
CA GLY A 234 -5.69 -20.68 10.18
C GLY A 234 -4.97 -19.43 10.68
N THR A 235 -4.86 -18.41 9.84
CA THR A 235 -4.17 -17.15 10.18
C THR A 235 -5.06 -15.95 9.91
N PHE A 236 -5.17 -15.04 10.89
CA PHE A 236 -5.78 -13.73 10.74
C PHE A 236 -4.70 -12.66 10.64
N VAL A 237 -4.60 -12.01 9.49
CA VAL A 237 -3.63 -10.93 9.25
C VAL A 237 -4.36 -9.60 9.18
N THR A 238 -3.93 -8.60 9.95
CA THR A 238 -4.42 -7.22 9.82
C THR A 238 -3.31 -6.26 9.40
N VAL A 239 -3.64 -5.32 8.52
CA VAL A 239 -2.76 -4.19 8.17
C VAL A 239 -2.97 -2.98 9.09
N ASN A 240 -3.94 -3.04 10.00
CA ASN A 240 -4.25 -2.00 10.97
C ASN A 240 -3.35 -2.13 12.22
N VAL A 241 -2.04 -1.92 12.04
CA VAL A 241 -1.04 -2.11 13.11
C VAL A 241 -1.18 -1.15 14.29
N ASP A 242 -1.93 -0.06 14.11
CA ASP A 242 -2.30 0.90 15.15
C ASP A 242 -3.47 0.43 16.05
N SER A 243 -4.10 -0.68 15.71
CA SER A 243 -5.19 -1.30 16.45
C SER A 243 -4.90 -2.80 16.63
N PRO A 244 -4.06 -3.18 17.61
CA PRO A 244 -3.74 -4.60 17.86
C PRO A 244 -4.99 -5.37 18.35
N PHE A 245 -4.93 -6.68 18.25
CA PHE A 245 -5.98 -7.57 18.76
C PHE A 245 -6.08 -7.44 20.29
N ASP A 246 -7.30 -7.40 20.81
CA ASP A 246 -7.55 -7.45 22.25
C ASP A 246 -7.51 -8.89 22.79
N ASP A 247 -7.63 -9.02 24.11
CA ASP A 247 -7.55 -10.32 24.80
C ASP A 247 -8.69 -11.26 24.36
N GLU A 248 -9.87 -10.75 23.99
CA GLU A 248 -11.01 -11.56 23.55
C GLU A 248 -10.73 -12.16 22.18
N VAL A 249 -10.23 -11.37 21.24
CA VAL A 249 -9.81 -11.85 19.91
C VAL A 249 -8.64 -12.83 20.03
N LEU A 250 -7.64 -12.53 20.86
CA LEU A 250 -6.51 -13.42 21.09
C LEU A 250 -6.94 -14.76 21.69
N THR A 251 -7.88 -14.75 22.63
CA THR A 251 -8.48 -15.97 23.22
C THR A 251 -9.23 -16.77 22.17
N ALA A 252 -10.04 -16.12 21.34
CA ALA A 252 -10.77 -16.78 20.26
C ALA A 252 -9.83 -17.45 19.23
N LEU A 253 -8.73 -16.76 18.86
CA LEU A 253 -7.69 -17.30 17.99
C LEU A 253 -7.03 -18.53 18.64
N ALA A 254 -6.66 -18.44 19.92
CA ALA A 254 -6.03 -19.55 20.65
C ALA A 254 -6.93 -20.80 20.72
N ASN A 255 -8.24 -20.62 20.94
CA ASN A 255 -9.22 -21.72 20.96
C ASN A 255 -9.31 -22.46 19.60
N LYS A 256 -9.00 -21.79 18.50
CA LYS A 256 -8.90 -22.39 17.15
C LYS A 256 -7.47 -22.84 16.80
N HIS A 257 -6.50 -22.70 17.68
CA HIS A 257 -5.07 -22.83 17.38
C HIS A 257 -4.64 -21.97 16.19
N ALA A 258 -5.35 -20.88 15.94
CA ALA A 258 -5.11 -19.94 14.86
C ALA A 258 -4.10 -18.87 15.30
N LYS A 259 -3.49 -18.20 14.32
CA LYS A 259 -2.54 -17.11 14.54
C LYS A 259 -3.19 -15.76 14.25
N GLY A 260 -2.85 -14.76 15.05
CA GLY A 260 -3.14 -13.34 14.78
C GLY A 260 -1.84 -12.61 14.46
N GLU A 261 -1.77 -11.97 13.29
CA GLU A 261 -0.55 -11.32 12.80
C GLU A 261 -0.81 -9.85 12.48
N LEU A 262 0.04 -8.95 12.99
CA LEU A 262 0.07 -7.54 12.63
C LEU A 262 1.06 -7.35 11.48
N CYS A 263 0.57 -7.00 10.30
CA CYS A 263 1.39 -6.87 9.11
C CYS A 263 2.08 -5.51 9.04
N TYR A 264 3.37 -5.46 9.34
CA TYR A 264 4.21 -4.30 9.13
C TYR A 264 4.77 -4.31 7.70
N ASN A 265 4.63 -3.19 7.00
CA ASN A 265 5.23 -3.03 5.69
C ASN A 265 6.77 -3.11 5.77
N GLN A 266 7.37 -3.76 4.77
CA GLN A 266 8.81 -3.90 4.63
C GLN A 266 9.21 -3.55 3.20
N PRO A 267 9.94 -2.45 2.96
CA PRO A 267 10.41 -2.10 1.63
C PRO A 267 11.55 -3.03 1.22
N LYS A 268 11.24 -4.05 0.41
CA LYS A 268 12.21 -5.04 -0.08
C LYS A 268 12.28 -5.01 -1.61
N GLN A 269 13.46 -4.76 -2.14
CA GLN A 269 13.72 -4.69 -3.58
C GLN A 269 13.31 -5.99 -4.30
N GLU A 270 13.59 -7.15 -3.72
CA GLU A 270 13.24 -8.44 -4.30
C GLU A 270 11.72 -8.65 -4.43
N TRP A 271 10.93 -8.14 -3.49
CA TRP A 271 9.47 -8.22 -3.59
C TRP A 271 8.93 -7.28 -4.68
N LEU A 272 9.49 -6.08 -4.79
CA LEU A 272 9.16 -5.17 -5.89
C LEU A 272 9.50 -5.80 -7.25
N ALA A 273 10.65 -6.45 -7.38
CA ALA A 273 11.03 -7.13 -8.62
C ALA A 273 10.06 -8.27 -9.01
N GLU A 274 9.60 -9.05 -8.04
CA GLU A 274 8.57 -10.08 -8.28
C GLU A 274 7.21 -9.47 -8.64
N ILE A 275 6.81 -8.38 -7.98
CA ILE A 275 5.58 -7.65 -8.30
C ILE A 275 5.67 -7.07 -9.70
N ALA A 276 6.82 -6.46 -10.08
CA ALA A 276 7.05 -5.95 -11.43
C ALA A 276 6.85 -7.03 -12.50
N LYS A 277 7.39 -8.22 -12.27
CA LYS A 277 7.22 -9.36 -13.17
C LYS A 277 5.75 -9.77 -13.32
N LEU A 278 5.00 -9.82 -12.22
CA LEU A 278 3.56 -10.16 -12.29
C LEU A 278 2.76 -9.12 -13.07
N ILE A 279 3.15 -7.84 -12.97
CA ILE A 279 2.53 -6.75 -13.74
C ILE A 279 2.89 -6.88 -15.22
N ASP A 280 4.16 -7.06 -15.56
CA ASP A 280 4.63 -7.21 -16.94
C ASP A 280 4.06 -8.49 -17.62
N ASP A 281 3.85 -9.56 -16.85
CA ASP A 281 3.16 -10.78 -17.30
C ASP A 281 1.63 -10.59 -17.47
N GLY A 282 1.08 -9.42 -17.17
CA GLY A 282 -0.36 -9.11 -17.24
C GLY A 282 -1.23 -9.81 -16.18
N LYS A 283 -0.61 -10.42 -15.16
CA LYS A 283 -1.30 -11.11 -14.05
C LYS A 283 -1.82 -10.17 -12.98
N VAL A 284 -1.27 -8.97 -12.91
CA VAL A 284 -1.63 -7.92 -11.95
C VAL A 284 -1.84 -6.61 -12.69
N LYS A 285 -2.99 -5.99 -12.45
CA LYS A 285 -3.35 -4.67 -12.97
C LYS A 285 -3.29 -3.64 -11.84
N VAL A 286 -2.66 -2.51 -12.11
CA VAL A 286 -2.69 -1.37 -11.19
C VAL A 286 -3.96 -0.58 -11.43
N VAL A 287 -4.76 -0.40 -10.38
CA VAL A 287 -6.03 0.32 -10.48
C VAL A 287 -5.87 1.71 -9.88
N ILE A 288 -5.97 2.72 -10.72
CA ILE A 288 -5.94 4.13 -10.33
C ILE A 288 -7.36 4.68 -10.34
N SER A 289 -7.79 5.22 -9.21
CA SER A 289 -9.06 5.94 -9.09
C SER A 289 -8.99 7.31 -9.74
N LYS A 290 -7.93 8.05 -9.40
CA LYS A 290 -7.74 9.41 -9.91
C LYS A 290 -6.27 9.85 -9.84
N VAL A 291 -5.89 10.70 -10.80
CA VAL A 291 -4.59 11.37 -10.85
C VAL A 291 -4.82 12.86 -10.58
N TYR A 292 -4.06 13.40 -9.65
CA TYR A 292 -4.05 14.82 -9.30
C TYR A 292 -2.71 15.45 -9.66
N PRO A 293 -2.63 16.69 -10.11
CA PRO A 293 -1.36 17.42 -10.10
C PRO A 293 -0.87 17.61 -8.66
N LEU A 294 0.46 17.75 -8.49
CA LEU A 294 1.08 17.88 -7.15
C LEU A 294 0.45 19.00 -6.31
N GLU A 295 0.11 20.12 -6.95
CA GLU A 295 -0.49 21.29 -6.31
C GLU A 295 -1.89 21.00 -5.70
N GLN A 296 -2.56 19.94 -6.15
CA GLN A 296 -3.86 19.51 -5.64
C GLN A 296 -3.75 18.41 -4.59
N VAL A 297 -2.60 18.31 -3.91
CA VAL A 297 -2.36 17.31 -2.86
C VAL A 297 -3.41 17.37 -1.73
N ALA A 298 -3.91 18.56 -1.39
CA ALA A 298 -4.93 18.73 -0.37
C ALA A 298 -6.26 18.04 -0.75
N GLU A 299 -6.66 18.12 -2.01
CA GLU A 299 -7.85 17.45 -2.55
C GLU A 299 -7.67 15.94 -2.56
N ALA A 300 -6.48 15.46 -2.97
CA ALA A 300 -6.15 14.04 -2.96
C ALA A 300 -6.21 13.45 -1.55
N HIS A 301 -5.72 14.18 -0.53
CA HIS A 301 -5.82 13.77 0.86
C HIS A 301 -7.27 13.73 1.35
N ARG A 302 -8.08 14.76 1.06
CA ARG A 302 -9.52 14.76 1.41
C ARG A 302 -10.26 13.58 0.82
N GLU A 303 -9.98 13.22 -0.45
CA GLU A 303 -10.57 12.04 -1.07
C GLU A 303 -10.08 10.75 -0.39
N SER A 304 -8.80 10.62 -0.07
CA SER A 304 -8.25 9.45 0.65
C SER A 304 -8.87 9.28 2.03
N GLU A 305 -9.11 10.36 2.76
CA GLU A 305 -9.72 10.36 4.10
C GLU A 305 -11.17 9.88 4.11
N THR A 306 -11.85 9.84 2.96
CA THR A 306 -13.21 9.28 2.87
C THR A 306 -13.26 7.77 3.04
N TRP A 307 -12.14 7.05 2.90
CA TRP A 307 -12.05 5.59 2.91
C TRP A 307 -12.85 4.87 1.79
N HIS A 308 -13.30 5.62 0.76
CA HIS A 308 -14.11 5.08 -0.34
C HIS A 308 -13.36 5.03 -1.68
N VAL A 309 -12.04 5.11 -1.65
CA VAL A 309 -11.21 5.05 -2.85
C VAL A 309 -11.14 3.62 -3.38
N ARG A 310 -11.42 3.43 -4.67
CA ARG A 310 -11.20 2.18 -5.39
C ARG A 310 -9.76 2.16 -5.92
N GLY A 311 -8.94 1.22 -5.47
CA GLY A 311 -7.52 1.19 -5.85
C GLY A 311 -6.74 2.35 -5.25
N LYS A 312 -6.04 3.14 -6.08
CA LYS A 312 -5.06 4.14 -5.65
C LYS A 312 -5.37 5.54 -6.19
N LEU A 313 -4.98 6.56 -5.41
CA LEU A 313 -4.86 7.95 -5.82
C LEU A 313 -3.40 8.28 -6.09
N ILE A 314 -3.14 9.07 -7.12
CA ILE A 314 -1.79 9.42 -7.58
C ILE A 314 -1.63 10.94 -7.65
N LEU A 315 -0.47 11.42 -7.22
CA LEU A 315 0.01 12.78 -7.49
C LEU A 315 0.97 12.71 -8.69
N GLN A 316 0.64 13.36 -9.78
CA GLN A 316 1.52 13.55 -10.92
C GLN A 316 2.41 14.76 -10.65
N ILE A 317 3.72 14.54 -10.56
CA ILE A 317 4.73 15.59 -10.33
C ILE A 317 5.28 16.07 -11.67
N LYS A 318 5.54 15.14 -12.59
CA LYS A 318 6.03 15.43 -13.92
C LYS A 318 5.25 14.62 -14.96
N LYS A 319 4.93 15.25 -16.10
CA LYS A 319 4.37 14.51 -17.25
C LYS A 319 5.45 13.64 -17.90
N GLU A 320 5.04 12.49 -18.39
CA GLU A 320 5.89 11.65 -19.25
C GLU A 320 6.06 12.35 -20.62
N ASP A 321 7.26 12.23 -21.20
CA ASP A 321 7.51 12.80 -22.53
C ASP A 321 6.59 12.09 -23.55
N GLY A 322 5.71 12.87 -24.23
CA GLY A 322 4.73 12.34 -25.18
C GLY A 322 3.28 12.25 -24.69
N GLN A 323 3.00 12.56 -23.42
CA GLN A 323 1.62 12.78 -22.94
C GLN A 323 1.25 14.27 -23.10
N ALA A 324 0.34 14.56 -24.03
CA ALA A 324 -0.19 15.89 -24.32
C ALA A 324 -1.19 16.34 -23.24
#